data_34f2ece7b9f418b62a542dbbf6803edb
#
_entry.id   34f2ece7b9f418b62a542dbbf6803edb
#
_cell.length_a   1.000
_cell.length_b   1.000
_cell.length_c   1.000
_cell.angle_alpha   90.00
_cell.angle_beta   90.00
_cell.angle_gamma   90.00
#
_symmetry.space_group_name_H-M   'P 1'
#
loop_
_entity.id
_entity.type
_entity.pdbx_description
1 polymer ?
#
loop_
_entity_poly.entity_id
_entity_poly.type
_entity_poly.pdbx_seq_one_letter_code
_entity_poly.pdbx_strand_id
1 'polypeptide(L)'
;MKPVVKYQGGKSRELPLIQPYITSAKRIIEPFCGGAAVSFHANVSSILNDCNKNVINLYNIIRDKSYFNVLLKDVEYIKTLEHDDLEKRYYDARDIINEDDPEPYDLALSYIIVRQLCFSGMERYNAKGEFNVPFGHYKKFACNLSPSHHTFLNK
;
A
#
# COMPACT_ATOMS: atom_id res chain seq x y z
N MET A 1 8.46 -5.60 -9.67
CA MET A 1 8.48 -4.50 -8.67
C MET A 1 8.14 -5.05 -7.29
N LYS A 2 8.51 -4.34 -6.21
CA LYS A 2 8.05 -4.69 -4.85
C LYS A 2 6.69 -4.04 -4.57
N PRO A 3 5.84 -4.62 -3.70
CA PRO A 3 4.60 -3.97 -3.25
C PRO A 3 4.82 -2.56 -2.69
N VAL A 4 3.83 -1.67 -2.89
CA VAL A 4 3.85 -0.30 -2.34
C VAL A 4 3.72 -0.32 -0.82
N VAL A 5 2.86 -1.20 -0.30
CA VAL A 5 2.58 -1.32 1.14
C VAL A 5 2.96 -2.70 1.67
N LYS A 6 3.31 -2.75 2.97
CA LYS A 6 3.39 -4.02 3.69
C LYS A 6 1.97 -4.58 3.83
N TYR A 7 1.79 -5.84 3.47
CA TYR A 7 0.48 -6.50 3.57
C TYR A 7 0.63 -7.83 4.30
N GLN A 8 -0.23 -8.05 5.29
CA GLN A 8 -0.22 -9.29 6.06
C GLN A 8 -0.60 -10.47 5.16
N GLY A 9 0.20 -11.55 5.18
CA GLY A 9 0.02 -12.68 4.25
C GLY A 9 0.46 -12.40 2.80
N GLY A 10 1.12 -11.25 2.53
CA GLY A 10 1.63 -10.93 1.20
C GLY A 10 2.61 -11.98 0.67
N LYS A 11 2.52 -12.30 -0.62
CA LYS A 11 3.21 -13.43 -1.28
C LYS A 11 4.65 -13.15 -1.73
N SER A 12 5.28 -12.07 -1.23
CA SER A 12 6.65 -11.71 -1.65
C SER A 12 7.70 -12.78 -1.33
N ARG A 13 7.50 -13.55 -0.26
CA ARG A 13 8.43 -14.63 0.13
C ARG A 13 8.21 -15.91 -0.67
N GLU A 14 7.01 -16.13 -1.15
CA GLU A 14 6.61 -17.29 -1.95
C GLU A 14 6.87 -17.08 -3.46
N LEU A 15 7.27 -15.88 -3.90
CA LEU A 15 7.55 -15.61 -5.30
C LEU A 15 8.48 -16.61 -5.97
N PRO A 16 9.58 -17.11 -5.35
CA PRO A 16 10.41 -18.13 -5.99
C PRO A 16 9.66 -19.43 -6.31
N LEU A 17 8.69 -19.80 -5.48
CA LEU A 17 7.84 -20.98 -5.71
C LEU A 17 6.75 -20.73 -6.75
N ILE A 18 6.25 -19.50 -6.86
CA ILE A 18 5.19 -19.11 -7.79
C ILE A 18 5.76 -18.83 -9.18
N GLN A 19 7.00 -18.35 -9.27
CA GLN A 19 7.66 -17.93 -10.51
C GLN A 19 7.49 -18.93 -11.67
N PRO A 20 7.70 -20.26 -11.52
CA PRO A 20 7.57 -21.20 -12.64
C PRO A 20 6.18 -21.21 -13.27
N TYR A 21 5.14 -20.91 -12.50
CA TYR A 21 3.73 -20.93 -12.95
C TYR A 21 3.31 -19.64 -13.66
N ILE A 22 4.02 -18.54 -13.43
CA ILE A 22 3.68 -17.21 -13.98
C ILE A 22 4.60 -16.74 -15.10
N THR A 23 5.72 -17.45 -15.36
CA THR A 23 6.74 -17.02 -16.34
C THR A 23 6.17 -16.85 -17.76
N SER A 24 5.21 -17.69 -18.16
CA SER A 24 4.57 -17.62 -19.48
C SER A 24 3.18 -16.95 -19.46
N ALA A 25 2.76 -16.44 -18.29
CA ALA A 25 1.45 -15.83 -18.16
C ALA A 25 1.36 -14.52 -18.96
N LYS A 26 0.34 -14.38 -19.79
CA LYS A 26 0.03 -13.13 -20.51
C LYS A 26 -0.82 -12.18 -19.66
N ARG A 27 -1.52 -12.71 -18.69
CA ARG A 27 -2.39 -11.97 -17.75
C ARG A 27 -2.42 -12.69 -16.41
N ILE A 28 -2.52 -11.93 -15.34
CA ILE A 28 -2.73 -12.44 -13.98
C ILE A 28 -4.06 -11.90 -13.44
N ILE A 29 -4.77 -12.76 -12.72
CA ILE A 29 -5.99 -12.37 -11.97
C ILE A 29 -5.72 -12.68 -10.50
N GLU A 30 -5.70 -11.66 -9.66
CA GLU A 30 -5.61 -11.79 -8.20
C GLU A 30 -6.94 -11.37 -7.56
N PRO A 31 -7.84 -12.32 -7.24
CA PRO A 31 -9.14 -12.02 -6.60
C PRO A 31 -8.99 -11.47 -5.18
N PHE A 32 -7.87 -11.72 -4.53
CA PHE A 32 -7.49 -11.28 -3.19
C PHE A 32 -6.07 -10.74 -3.26
N CYS A 33 -5.91 -9.58 -3.93
CA CYS A 33 -4.59 -9.11 -4.35
C CYS A 33 -3.73 -8.58 -3.18
N GLY A 34 -4.35 -8.04 -2.12
CA GLY A 34 -3.63 -7.41 -1.03
C GLY A 34 -2.55 -6.47 -1.53
N GLY A 35 -1.28 -6.72 -1.20
CA GLY A 35 -0.14 -5.95 -1.70
C GLY A 35 0.22 -6.20 -3.17
N ALA A 36 -0.52 -7.01 -3.91
CA ALA A 36 -0.32 -7.36 -5.33
C ALA A 36 1.11 -7.84 -5.67
N ALA A 37 1.73 -8.59 -4.77
CA ALA A 37 3.12 -9.00 -4.91
C ALA A 37 3.38 -9.84 -6.16
N VAL A 38 2.45 -10.71 -6.54
CA VAL A 38 2.57 -11.60 -7.71
C VAL A 38 2.44 -10.79 -9.00
N SER A 39 1.41 -9.96 -9.12
CA SER A 39 1.18 -9.11 -10.29
C SER A 39 2.31 -8.10 -10.50
N PHE A 40 2.76 -7.42 -9.45
CA PHE A 40 3.90 -6.49 -9.54
C PHE A 40 5.20 -7.21 -9.91
N HIS A 41 5.40 -8.45 -9.46
CA HIS A 41 6.57 -9.25 -9.84
C HIS A 41 6.52 -9.66 -11.31
N ALA A 42 5.40 -10.24 -11.76
CA ALA A 42 5.23 -10.71 -13.14
C ALA A 42 5.23 -9.57 -14.16
N ASN A 43 4.79 -8.36 -13.76
CA ASN A 43 4.77 -7.16 -14.59
C ASN A 43 4.02 -7.31 -15.93
N VAL A 44 2.96 -8.11 -15.93
CA VAL A 44 2.03 -8.31 -17.06
C VAL A 44 0.68 -7.67 -16.76
N SER A 45 -0.19 -7.54 -17.78
CA SER A 45 -1.57 -7.06 -17.58
C SER A 45 -2.25 -7.87 -16.47
N SER A 46 -2.87 -7.19 -15.51
CA SER A 46 -3.42 -7.86 -14.34
C SER A 46 -4.79 -7.30 -13.96
N ILE A 47 -5.65 -8.18 -13.42
CA ILE A 47 -6.91 -7.80 -12.78
C ILE A 47 -6.68 -7.98 -11.28
N LEU A 48 -6.77 -6.87 -10.54
CA LEU A 48 -6.60 -6.83 -9.09
C LEU A 48 -7.94 -6.60 -8.43
N ASN A 49 -8.30 -7.45 -7.48
CA ASN A 49 -9.47 -7.28 -6.64
C ASN A 49 -9.12 -7.60 -5.19
N ASP A 50 -9.77 -6.91 -4.25
CA ASP A 50 -9.69 -7.20 -2.82
C ASP A 50 -10.96 -6.70 -2.12
N CYS A 51 -11.32 -7.32 -1.00
CA CYS A 51 -12.39 -6.83 -0.13
C CYS A 51 -11.94 -5.61 0.70
N ASN A 52 -10.65 -5.40 0.85
CA ASN A 52 -10.09 -4.24 1.53
C ASN A 52 -10.19 -2.99 0.63
N LYS A 53 -11.20 -2.15 0.89
CA LYS A 53 -11.45 -0.94 0.12
C LYS A 53 -10.27 0.02 0.12
N ASN A 54 -9.47 0.07 1.19
CA ASN A 54 -8.34 0.99 1.31
C ASN A 54 -7.23 0.65 0.33
N VAL A 55 -6.94 -0.64 0.13
CA VAL A 55 -5.92 -1.04 -0.84
C VAL A 55 -6.39 -0.81 -2.28
N ILE A 56 -7.66 -1.03 -2.58
CA ILE A 56 -8.23 -0.75 -3.90
C ILE A 56 -8.26 0.76 -4.17
N ASN A 57 -8.65 1.57 -3.18
CA ASN A 57 -8.56 3.03 -3.28
C ASN A 57 -7.13 3.49 -3.57
N LEU A 58 -6.13 2.96 -2.86
CA LEU A 58 -4.72 3.26 -3.11
C LEU A 58 -4.33 2.96 -4.57
N TYR A 59 -4.72 1.81 -5.12
CA TYR A 59 -4.40 1.48 -6.51
C TYR A 59 -5.10 2.41 -7.51
N ASN A 60 -6.32 2.84 -7.24
CA ASN A 60 -7.03 3.83 -8.07
C ASN A 60 -6.33 5.20 -8.04
N ILE A 61 -5.88 5.66 -6.88
CA ILE A 61 -5.10 6.90 -6.74
C ILE A 61 -3.77 6.80 -7.50
N ILE A 62 -3.06 5.66 -7.42
CA ILE A 62 -1.81 5.45 -8.18
C ILE A 62 -2.06 5.40 -9.69
N ARG A 63 -3.22 4.93 -10.16
CA ARG A 63 -3.59 4.91 -11.59
C ARG A 63 -3.82 6.29 -12.15
N ASP A 64 -4.39 7.20 -11.39
CA ASP A 64 -4.61 8.57 -11.83
C ASP A 64 -3.30 9.36 -11.82
N LYS A 65 -2.92 9.90 -12.98
CA LYS A 65 -1.63 10.58 -13.15
C LYS A 65 -1.51 11.85 -12.31
N SER A 66 -2.60 12.58 -12.13
CA SER A 66 -2.60 13.83 -11.37
C SER A 66 -2.38 13.56 -9.89
N TYR A 67 -3.15 12.64 -9.32
CA TYR A 67 -2.98 12.18 -7.94
C TYR A 67 -1.64 11.50 -7.71
N PHE A 68 -1.18 10.64 -8.63
CA PHE A 68 0.08 9.94 -8.49
C PHE A 68 1.28 10.90 -8.36
N ASN A 69 1.31 11.97 -9.14
CA ASN A 69 2.41 12.94 -9.08
C ASN A 69 2.48 13.66 -7.72
N VAL A 70 1.33 13.95 -7.11
CA VAL A 70 1.26 14.53 -5.76
C VAL A 70 1.64 13.50 -4.71
N LEU A 71 1.07 12.29 -4.79
CA LEU A 71 1.34 11.19 -3.88
C LEU A 71 2.84 10.84 -3.82
N LEU A 72 3.51 10.84 -4.97
CA LEU A 72 4.95 10.57 -5.03
C LEU A 72 5.75 11.63 -4.29
N LYS A 73 5.40 12.92 -4.45
CA LYS A 73 6.06 14.03 -3.74
C LYS A 73 5.84 13.93 -2.23
N ASP A 74 4.62 13.63 -1.80
CA ASP A 74 4.29 13.51 -0.37
C ASP A 74 5.01 12.31 0.24
N VAL A 75 5.07 11.17 -0.45
CA VAL A 75 5.84 10.01 0.00
C VAL A 75 7.34 10.33 0.12
N GLU A 76 7.93 11.05 -0.84
CA GLU A 76 9.32 11.46 -0.75
C GLU A 76 9.56 12.46 0.39
N TYR A 77 8.63 13.39 0.63
CA TYR A 77 8.70 14.29 1.79
C TYR A 77 8.67 13.52 3.12
N ILE A 78 7.75 12.55 3.25
CA ILE A 78 7.64 11.75 4.49
C ILE A 78 8.93 10.96 4.77
N LYS A 79 9.66 10.53 3.74
CA LYS A 79 10.97 9.87 3.89
C LYS A 79 12.03 10.76 4.55
N THR A 80 11.85 12.08 4.53
CA THR A 80 12.78 13.04 5.16
C THR A 80 12.46 13.31 6.62
N LEU A 81 11.30 12.86 7.12
CA LEU A 81 10.87 13.11 8.49
C LEU A 81 11.67 12.28 9.52
N GLU A 82 11.91 12.87 10.66
CA GLU A 82 12.53 12.22 11.82
C GLU A 82 11.49 11.46 12.65
N HIS A 83 11.95 10.66 13.63
CA HIS A 83 11.12 9.74 14.41
C HIS A 83 9.86 10.39 15.02
N ASP A 84 10.01 11.54 15.68
CA ASP A 84 8.89 12.19 16.42
C ASP A 84 7.84 12.72 15.44
N ASP A 85 8.26 13.28 14.30
CA ASP A 85 7.37 13.71 13.23
C ASP A 85 6.68 12.53 12.55
N LEU A 86 7.39 11.40 12.40
CA LEU A 86 6.80 10.16 11.86
C LEU A 86 5.73 9.60 12.80
N GLU A 87 5.95 9.63 14.11
CA GLU A 87 4.96 9.17 15.08
C GLU A 87 3.71 10.04 15.04
N LYS A 88 3.86 11.37 15.05
CA LYS A 88 2.75 12.30 14.91
C LYS A 88 1.99 12.04 13.60
N ARG A 89 2.70 11.97 12.48
CA ARG A 89 2.11 11.73 11.17
C ARG A 89 1.40 10.38 11.09
N TYR A 90 1.89 9.37 11.81
CA TYR A 90 1.24 8.08 11.93
C TYR A 90 -0.14 8.18 12.60
N TYR A 91 -0.23 8.88 13.72
CA TYR A 91 -1.51 9.01 14.44
C TYR A 91 -2.50 9.87 13.67
N ASP A 92 -2.06 10.97 13.03
CA ASP A 92 -2.90 11.77 12.13
C ASP A 92 -3.47 10.90 10.99
N ALA A 93 -2.63 10.08 10.36
CA ALA A 93 -3.03 9.17 9.29
C ALA A 93 -3.97 8.07 9.78
N ARG A 94 -3.78 7.56 11.01
CA ARG A 94 -4.67 6.57 11.59
C ARG A 94 -6.06 7.14 11.86
N ASP A 95 -6.14 8.39 12.27
CA ASP A 95 -7.41 9.07 12.50
C ASP A 95 -8.18 9.23 11.18
N ILE A 96 -7.52 9.64 10.09
CA ILE A 96 -8.11 9.72 8.74
C ILE A 96 -8.65 8.35 8.26
N ILE A 97 -7.91 7.26 8.49
CA ILE A 97 -8.38 5.90 8.11
C ILE A 97 -9.67 5.51 8.84
N ASN A 98 -9.88 6.05 10.03
CA ASN A 98 -11.04 5.76 10.87
C ASN A 98 -12.20 6.75 10.69
N GLU A 99 -12.10 7.72 9.79
CA GLU A 99 -13.21 8.58 9.40
C GLU A 99 -14.27 7.79 8.62
N ASP A 100 -15.52 8.21 8.73
CA ASP A 100 -16.64 7.55 8.03
C ASP A 100 -16.56 7.72 6.50
N ASP A 101 -16.13 8.90 6.01
CA ASP A 101 -16.06 9.24 4.59
C ASP A 101 -14.84 10.13 4.28
N PRO A 102 -13.61 9.60 4.40
CA PRO A 102 -12.41 10.38 4.14
C PRO A 102 -12.24 10.65 2.64
N GLU A 103 -11.64 11.80 2.31
CA GLU A 103 -11.26 12.10 0.92
C GLU A 103 -10.37 10.99 0.35
N PRO A 104 -10.63 10.50 -0.89
CA PRO A 104 -9.93 9.34 -1.45
C PRO A 104 -8.41 9.48 -1.49
N TYR A 105 -7.89 10.69 -1.74
CA TYR A 105 -6.46 10.94 -1.75
C TYR A 105 -5.86 10.84 -0.34
N ASP A 106 -6.49 11.49 0.64
CA ASP A 106 -6.02 11.49 2.03
C ASP A 106 -6.06 10.07 2.62
N LEU A 107 -7.11 9.32 2.29
CA LEU A 107 -7.21 7.90 2.64
C LEU A 107 -6.06 7.07 2.04
N ALA A 108 -5.70 7.28 0.77
CA ALA A 108 -4.63 6.54 0.12
C ALA A 108 -3.25 6.85 0.72
N LEU A 109 -2.94 8.13 0.95
CA LEU A 109 -1.70 8.55 1.61
C LEU A 109 -1.63 8.02 3.04
N SER A 110 -2.71 8.17 3.80
CA SER A 110 -2.82 7.68 5.18
C SER A 110 -2.67 6.16 5.25
N TYR A 111 -3.26 5.43 4.29
CA TYR A 111 -3.11 3.98 4.22
C TYR A 111 -1.65 3.57 3.98
N ILE A 112 -0.91 4.25 3.09
CA ILE A 112 0.54 4.01 2.93
C ILE A 112 1.27 4.22 4.25
N ILE A 113 1.04 5.35 4.93
CA ILE A 113 1.71 5.71 6.17
C ILE A 113 1.47 4.65 7.24
N VAL A 114 0.22 4.31 7.47
CA VAL A 114 -0.17 3.35 8.50
C VAL A 114 0.39 1.97 8.21
N ARG A 115 0.30 1.48 6.97
CA ARG A 115 0.83 0.16 6.60
C ARG A 115 2.34 0.06 6.70
N GLN A 116 3.08 1.16 6.52
CA GLN A 116 4.54 1.18 6.63
C GLN A 116 5.02 1.33 8.07
N LEU A 117 4.29 2.06 8.92
CA LEU A 117 4.73 2.47 10.25
C LEU A 117 4.00 1.77 11.41
N CYS A 118 2.93 0.99 11.16
CA CYS A 118 2.25 0.25 12.22
C CYS A 118 3.15 -0.83 12.84
N PHE A 119 2.94 -1.10 14.11
CA PHE A 119 3.68 -2.11 14.86
C PHE A 119 3.64 -3.47 14.13
N SER A 120 4.81 -4.01 13.83
CA SER A 120 5.01 -5.32 13.19
C SER A 120 4.27 -5.53 11.86
N GLY A 121 3.82 -4.46 11.19
CA GLY A 121 3.02 -4.57 9.97
C GLY A 121 1.64 -5.21 10.17
N MET A 122 1.15 -5.24 11.41
CA MET A 122 -0.14 -5.84 11.77
C MET A 122 -1.30 -5.12 11.11
N GLU A 123 -2.40 -5.85 10.92
CA GLU A 123 -3.69 -5.30 10.55
C GLU A 123 -4.71 -5.78 11.59
N ARG A 124 -5.23 -4.86 12.37
CA ARG A 124 -6.16 -5.14 13.47
C ARG A 124 -7.17 -4.02 13.60
N TYR A 125 -8.42 -4.42 13.77
CA TYR A 125 -9.55 -3.52 13.99
C TYR A 125 -10.21 -3.83 15.33
N ASN A 126 -10.76 -2.82 15.99
CA ASN A 126 -11.55 -2.99 17.22
C ASN A 126 -12.99 -3.44 16.89
N ALA A 127 -13.81 -3.61 17.92
CA ALA A 127 -15.21 -4.02 17.76
C ALA A 127 -16.08 -3.01 16.98
N LYS A 128 -15.63 -1.76 16.86
CA LYS A 128 -16.29 -0.72 16.06
C LYS A 128 -15.83 -0.70 14.59
N GLY A 129 -14.87 -1.56 14.21
CA GLY A 129 -14.28 -1.56 12.86
C GLY A 129 -13.17 -0.52 12.67
N GLU A 130 -12.70 0.14 13.73
CA GLU A 130 -11.62 1.13 13.65
C GLU A 130 -10.24 0.45 13.71
N PHE A 131 -9.33 0.87 12.85
CA PHE A 131 -7.93 0.43 12.87
C PHE A 131 -7.25 0.91 14.16
N ASN A 132 -6.70 0.00 14.95
CA ASN A 132 -6.21 0.29 16.29
C ASN A 132 -4.80 -0.24 16.60
N VAL A 133 -3.98 -0.48 15.59
CA VAL A 133 -2.59 -0.85 15.79
C VAL A 133 -1.79 0.37 16.23
N PRO A 134 -0.84 0.26 17.20
CA PRO A 134 0.01 1.38 17.58
C PRO A 134 1.14 1.63 16.58
N PHE A 135 1.79 2.79 16.70
CA PHE A 135 3.02 3.09 15.99
C PHE A 135 4.13 2.06 16.30
N GLY A 136 4.88 1.68 15.29
CA GLY A 136 5.90 0.63 15.39
C GLY A 136 7.30 1.12 15.78
N HIS A 137 7.43 2.38 16.23
CA HIS A 137 8.69 3.03 16.63
C HIS A 137 9.80 2.98 15.56
N TYR A 138 9.40 3.08 14.29
CA TYR A 138 10.34 3.15 13.18
C TYR A 138 11.13 4.46 13.18
N LYS A 139 12.43 4.39 12.98
CA LYS A 139 13.31 5.57 12.86
C LYS A 139 13.25 6.22 11.49
N LYS A 140 12.77 5.49 10.47
CA LYS A 140 12.70 5.96 9.08
C LYS A 140 11.46 5.40 8.40
N PHE A 141 10.88 6.21 7.54
CA PHE A 141 9.81 5.77 6.64
C PHE A 141 10.40 5.12 5.39
N ALA A 142 9.92 3.92 5.06
CA ALA A 142 10.32 3.20 3.86
C ALA A 142 9.09 2.86 3.02
N CYS A 143 9.05 3.35 1.79
CA CYS A 143 7.99 3.05 0.82
C CYS A 143 8.59 2.81 -0.55
N ASN A 144 8.09 1.79 -1.26
CA ASN A 144 8.57 1.39 -2.59
C ASN A 144 7.82 2.10 -3.74
N LEU A 145 6.95 3.09 -3.45
CA LEU A 145 6.22 3.80 -4.50
C LEU A 145 7.19 4.39 -5.54
N SER A 146 6.91 4.16 -6.80
CA SER A 146 7.76 4.60 -7.92
C SER A 146 6.93 4.77 -9.20
N PRO A 147 7.42 5.48 -10.23
CA PRO A 147 6.74 5.61 -11.51
C PRO A 147 6.35 4.29 -12.18
N SER A 148 7.09 3.21 -11.91
CA SER A 148 6.79 1.88 -12.44
C SER A 148 5.44 1.34 -11.95
N HIS A 149 4.98 1.72 -10.74
CA HIS A 149 3.68 1.31 -10.22
C HIS A 149 2.54 1.97 -11.00
N HIS A 150 2.65 3.27 -11.27
CA HIS A 150 1.68 3.98 -12.12
C HIS A 150 1.63 3.36 -13.53
N THR A 151 2.78 3.12 -14.16
CA THR A 151 2.85 2.50 -15.48
C THR A 151 2.23 1.10 -15.48
N PHE A 152 2.50 0.30 -14.45
CA PHE A 152 1.95 -1.05 -14.32
C PHE A 152 0.42 -1.04 -14.19
N LEU A 153 -0.12 -0.20 -13.30
CA LEU A 153 -1.57 -0.15 -13.03
C LEU A 153 -2.39 0.44 -14.20
N ASN A 154 -1.72 0.95 -15.24
CA ASN A 154 -2.34 1.43 -16.49
C ASN A 154 -2.12 0.48 -17.69
N LYS A 155 -1.61 -0.74 -17.47
CA LYS A 155 -1.54 -1.81 -18.49
C LYS A 155 -2.87 -2.52 -18.67
#